data_5f5d03c696e8ebb8ac462845c14a7252
#
_entry.id   5f5d03c696e8ebb8ac462845c14a7252
#
_cell.length_a   1.000
_cell.length_b   1.000
_cell.length_c   1.000
_cell.angle_alpha   90.00
_cell.angle_beta   90.00
_cell.angle_gamma   90.00
#
_symmetry.space_group_name_H-M   'P 1'
#
loop_
_entity.id
_entity.type
_entity.pdbx_description
1 polymer ?
#
loop_
_entity_poly.entity_id
_entity_poly.type
_entity_poly.pdbx_seq_one_letter_code
_entity_poly.pdbx_strand_id
1 'polypeptide(L)'
;MIDEEIEKEAEVEEENKEVQLEQPEEEIKHEEDESNDVSADGLVRLQKIIADRGFCSRRKAEDYITAGKVKVNHKVVDKLGSSFDPNCYIEVDGYPLARVGQKVYLAVNKPLGFICTASDPRDRKLVTQLVPPQYGRVFPIGRLDINSEGLILLTNDGDFANLVMHPSSSPDKVYEVKINKRLTKPEIEQLGNGIPLEDGMTSPAQVREAGISIYNCTYEITIHEGRNREIRRMMEYLGKRVYSLKRISIGNIGLKDMPRGSYREVPLKVVEQMRADCMTRKKNNDLQKVMEEKKKAALNAK
;
A
#
# COMPACT_ATOMS: atom_id res chain seq x y z
N MET A 1 -17.10 24.36 31.76
CA MET A 1 -16.60 24.47 30.35
C MET A 1 -15.31 23.71 30.11
N ILE A 2 -14.27 23.82 30.94
CA ILE A 2 -13.01 23.02 30.78
C ILE A 2 -13.25 21.57 31.21
N ASP A 3 -14.04 21.36 32.25
CA ASP A 3 -14.36 20.00 32.76
C ASP A 3 -15.30 19.22 31.85
N GLU A 4 -16.22 19.90 31.14
CA GLU A 4 -17.13 19.27 30.16
C GLU A 4 -16.41 18.85 28.84
N GLU A 5 -15.34 19.52 28.44
CA GLU A 5 -14.53 19.10 27.31
C GLU A 5 -13.66 17.87 27.66
N ILE A 6 -13.19 17.79 28.91
CA ILE A 6 -12.43 16.63 29.39
C ILE A 6 -13.31 15.38 29.54
N GLU A 7 -14.57 15.53 30.00
CA GLU A 7 -15.51 14.41 30.04
C GLU A 7 -15.94 13.93 28.66
N LYS A 8 -16.16 14.82 27.69
CA LYS A 8 -16.45 14.44 26.31
C LYS A 8 -15.27 13.76 25.60
N GLU A 9 -14.03 14.18 25.89
CA GLU A 9 -12.86 13.47 25.38
C GLU A 9 -12.69 12.08 26.03
N ALA A 10 -13.11 11.90 27.28
CA ALA A 10 -13.10 10.61 27.97
C ALA A 10 -14.18 9.66 27.46
N GLU A 11 -15.38 10.14 27.18
CA GLU A 11 -16.47 9.34 26.58
C GLU A 11 -16.13 8.89 25.14
N VAL A 12 -15.49 9.74 24.34
CA VAL A 12 -14.96 9.35 23.02
C VAL A 12 -13.82 8.33 23.16
N GLU A 13 -13.09 8.31 24.29
CA GLU A 13 -12.06 7.30 24.57
C GLU A 13 -12.65 5.94 24.99
N GLU A 14 -13.80 5.90 25.64
CA GLU A 14 -14.49 4.63 25.98
C GLU A 14 -15.19 4.01 24.76
N GLU A 15 -15.86 4.79 23.92
CA GLU A 15 -16.39 4.30 22.64
C GLU A 15 -15.30 3.77 21.70
N ASN A 16 -14.08 4.33 21.76
CA ASN A 16 -12.96 3.80 20.98
C ASN A 16 -12.32 2.51 21.56
N LYS A 17 -12.63 2.12 22.80
CA LYS A 17 -12.18 0.83 23.37
C LYS A 17 -13.02 -0.37 22.91
N GLU A 18 -14.27 -0.17 22.55
CA GLU A 18 -15.15 -1.26 22.08
C GLU A 18 -15.05 -1.53 20.57
N VAL A 19 -14.38 -0.66 19.80
CA VAL A 19 -14.16 -0.87 18.36
C VAL A 19 -12.73 -1.39 18.09
N GLN A 20 -12.26 -2.35 18.87
CA GLN A 20 -11.29 -3.33 18.39
C GLN A 20 -12.03 -4.36 17.52
N LEU A 21 -12.65 -3.90 16.45
CA LEU A 21 -13.11 -4.79 15.39
C LEU A 21 -11.85 -5.30 14.68
N GLU A 22 -11.46 -6.50 15.04
CA GLU A 22 -10.50 -7.32 14.31
C GLU A 22 -10.82 -7.21 12.81
N GLN A 23 -9.87 -6.68 12.05
CA GLN A 23 -9.94 -6.86 10.60
C GLN A 23 -9.90 -8.38 10.39
N PRO A 24 -10.75 -8.98 9.55
CA PRO A 24 -10.55 -10.35 9.21
C PRO A 24 -9.13 -10.42 8.63
N GLU A 25 -8.28 -11.19 9.28
CA GLU A 25 -7.02 -11.66 8.73
C GLU A 25 -7.37 -12.57 7.53
N GLU A 26 -7.78 -11.97 6.43
CA GLU A 26 -7.43 -12.57 5.17
C GLU A 26 -5.92 -12.37 5.10
N GLU A 27 -5.19 -13.37 5.60
CA GLU A 27 -3.82 -13.61 5.23
C GLU A 27 -3.75 -13.48 3.71
N ILE A 28 -3.34 -12.29 3.25
CA ILE A 28 -2.83 -12.16 1.91
C ILE A 28 -1.52 -12.94 1.97
N LYS A 29 -1.60 -14.24 1.73
CA LYS A 29 -0.45 -15.01 1.33
C LYS A 29 0.05 -14.32 0.08
N HIS A 30 1.10 -13.53 0.24
CA HIS A 30 1.96 -13.12 -0.84
C HIS A 30 2.65 -14.40 -1.31
N GLU A 31 1.91 -15.21 -2.06
CA GLU A 31 2.52 -16.30 -2.79
C GLU A 31 3.43 -15.72 -3.86
N GLU A 32 4.63 -16.18 -3.85
CA GLU A 32 5.82 -15.83 -4.64
C GLU A 32 5.65 -16.09 -6.16
N ASP A 33 4.56 -15.71 -6.80
CA ASP A 33 4.35 -16.03 -8.22
C ASP A 33 3.94 -14.84 -9.11
N GLU A 34 4.11 -13.60 -8.64
CA GLU A 34 3.81 -12.41 -9.48
C GLU A 34 4.94 -12.07 -10.48
N SER A 35 6.11 -12.71 -10.38
CA SER A 35 7.25 -12.38 -11.26
C SER A 35 7.12 -12.93 -12.70
N ASN A 36 6.11 -13.76 -13.00
CA ASN A 36 5.93 -14.45 -14.28
C ASN A 36 4.63 -14.10 -15.03
N ASP A 37 4.10 -12.91 -14.83
CA ASP A 37 2.88 -12.48 -15.55
C ASP A 37 3.10 -12.26 -17.06
N VAL A 38 4.34 -12.07 -17.49
CA VAL A 38 4.73 -11.90 -18.88
C VAL A 38 5.76 -12.94 -19.23
N SER A 39 5.46 -13.80 -20.20
CA SER A 39 6.41 -14.79 -20.71
C SER A 39 7.51 -14.14 -21.56
N ALA A 40 8.58 -14.88 -21.84
CA ALA A 40 9.67 -14.43 -22.72
C ALA A 40 9.17 -14.00 -24.11
N ASP A 41 8.07 -14.58 -24.57
CA ASP A 41 7.42 -14.29 -25.85
C ASP A 41 6.47 -13.09 -25.79
N GLY A 42 6.43 -12.34 -24.69
CA GLY A 42 5.56 -11.18 -24.51
C GLY A 42 4.10 -11.50 -24.26
N LEU A 43 3.74 -12.77 -24.04
CA LEU A 43 2.39 -13.18 -23.67
C LEU A 43 2.12 -12.85 -22.19
N VAL A 44 0.90 -12.43 -21.90
CA VAL A 44 0.44 -11.98 -20.57
C VAL A 44 -0.63 -12.93 -20.04
N ARG A 45 -0.61 -13.24 -18.75
CA ARG A 45 -1.64 -14.09 -18.09
C ARG A 45 -3.03 -13.49 -18.30
N LEU A 46 -4.01 -14.34 -18.67
CA LEU A 46 -5.36 -13.90 -19.04
C LEU A 46 -6.06 -13.08 -17.95
N GLN A 47 -5.97 -13.50 -16.68
CA GLN A 47 -6.55 -12.75 -15.55
C GLN A 47 -5.93 -11.36 -15.41
N LYS A 48 -4.64 -11.19 -15.73
CA LYS A 48 -3.98 -9.87 -15.73
C LYS A 48 -4.53 -9.01 -16.86
N ILE A 49 -4.67 -9.55 -18.07
CA ILE A 49 -5.22 -8.80 -19.22
C ILE A 49 -6.64 -8.30 -18.91
N ILE A 50 -7.50 -9.15 -18.34
CA ILE A 50 -8.88 -8.82 -17.96
C ILE A 50 -8.90 -7.71 -16.89
N ALA A 51 -8.01 -7.81 -15.88
CA ALA A 51 -7.90 -6.80 -14.83
C ALA A 51 -7.34 -5.47 -15.36
N ASP A 52 -6.32 -5.50 -16.21
CA ASP A 52 -5.70 -4.30 -16.82
C ASP A 52 -6.67 -3.56 -17.76
N ARG A 53 -7.64 -4.27 -18.36
CA ARG A 53 -8.75 -3.68 -19.12
C ARG A 53 -9.87 -3.13 -18.21
N GLY A 54 -9.72 -3.21 -16.89
CA GLY A 54 -10.61 -2.58 -15.91
C GLY A 54 -11.92 -3.34 -15.64
N PHE A 55 -12.10 -4.55 -16.15
CA PHE A 55 -13.34 -5.29 -15.97
C PHE A 55 -13.57 -5.73 -14.52
N CYS A 56 -12.59 -6.42 -13.91
CA CYS A 56 -12.67 -6.90 -12.53
C CYS A 56 -11.27 -7.05 -11.89
N SER A 57 -11.18 -7.58 -10.66
CA SER A 57 -9.89 -7.95 -10.05
C SER A 57 -9.33 -9.22 -10.70
N ARG A 58 -8.01 -9.47 -10.57
CA ARG A 58 -7.37 -10.70 -11.07
C ARG A 58 -8.05 -11.96 -10.52
N ARG A 59 -8.30 -12.03 -9.20
CA ARG A 59 -9.01 -13.15 -8.55
C ARG A 59 -10.41 -13.32 -9.13
N LYS A 60 -11.15 -12.24 -9.32
CA LYS A 60 -12.48 -12.32 -9.93
C LYS A 60 -12.43 -12.75 -11.39
N ALA A 61 -11.39 -12.38 -12.13
CA ALA A 61 -11.14 -12.86 -13.48
C ALA A 61 -10.86 -14.37 -13.49
N GLU A 62 -10.14 -14.89 -12.51
CA GLU A 62 -9.91 -16.33 -12.32
C GLU A 62 -11.22 -17.09 -12.08
N ASP A 63 -12.14 -16.53 -11.26
CA ASP A 63 -13.49 -17.10 -11.09
C ASP A 63 -14.26 -17.19 -12.42
N TYR A 64 -14.17 -16.15 -13.27
CA TYR A 64 -14.81 -16.16 -14.59
C TYR A 64 -14.16 -17.17 -15.54
N ILE A 65 -12.84 -17.32 -15.50
CA ILE A 65 -12.08 -18.28 -16.31
C ILE A 65 -12.49 -19.71 -15.92
N THR A 66 -12.41 -20.05 -14.65
CA THR A 66 -12.77 -21.41 -14.15
C THR A 66 -14.24 -21.76 -14.37
N ALA A 67 -15.12 -20.75 -14.38
CA ALA A 67 -16.53 -20.95 -14.73
C ALA A 67 -16.79 -21.08 -16.23
N GLY A 68 -15.76 -21.08 -17.10
CA GLY A 68 -15.89 -21.17 -18.56
C GLY A 68 -16.58 -19.96 -19.19
N LYS A 69 -16.61 -18.82 -18.50
CA LYS A 69 -17.29 -17.58 -18.95
C LYS A 69 -16.39 -16.63 -19.72
N VAL A 70 -15.14 -17.01 -19.99
CA VAL A 70 -14.16 -16.21 -20.74
C VAL A 70 -13.92 -16.81 -22.11
N LYS A 71 -13.99 -15.99 -23.17
CA LYS A 71 -13.57 -16.36 -24.51
C LYS A 71 -12.43 -15.47 -24.98
N VAL A 72 -11.43 -16.09 -25.59
CA VAL A 72 -10.33 -15.39 -26.28
C VAL A 72 -10.38 -15.78 -27.74
N ASN A 73 -10.46 -14.79 -28.63
CA ASN A 73 -10.63 -15.01 -30.08
C ASN A 73 -11.75 -16.01 -30.39
N HIS A 74 -12.92 -15.81 -29.72
CA HIS A 74 -14.15 -16.63 -29.82
C HIS A 74 -14.05 -18.08 -29.29
N LYS A 75 -12.92 -18.48 -28.69
CA LYS A 75 -12.75 -19.80 -28.07
C LYS A 75 -12.82 -19.68 -26.54
N VAL A 76 -13.57 -20.59 -25.91
CA VAL A 76 -13.66 -20.65 -24.45
C VAL A 76 -12.29 -21.00 -23.86
N VAL A 77 -11.92 -20.29 -22.79
CA VAL A 77 -10.71 -20.55 -22.00
C VAL A 77 -11.15 -20.72 -20.54
N ASP A 78 -10.94 -21.92 -20.00
CA ASP A 78 -11.33 -22.31 -18.64
C ASP A 78 -10.14 -22.73 -17.77
N LYS A 79 -8.92 -22.77 -18.37
CA LYS A 79 -7.70 -23.16 -17.68
C LYS A 79 -6.98 -21.95 -17.09
N LEU A 80 -6.74 -21.96 -15.78
CA LEU A 80 -5.91 -20.96 -15.10
C LEU A 80 -4.46 -21.02 -15.61
N GLY A 81 -3.78 -19.87 -15.55
CA GLY A 81 -2.39 -19.74 -15.99
C GLY A 81 -2.21 -19.58 -17.50
N SER A 82 -3.29 -19.63 -18.28
CA SER A 82 -3.23 -19.39 -19.73
C SER A 82 -2.77 -17.97 -20.03
N SER A 83 -1.86 -17.80 -20.99
CA SER A 83 -1.29 -16.51 -21.39
C SER A 83 -1.60 -16.22 -22.87
N PHE A 84 -1.84 -14.95 -23.18
CA PHE A 84 -2.24 -14.50 -24.52
C PHE A 84 -1.59 -13.15 -24.86
N ASP A 85 -1.65 -12.78 -26.13
CA ASP A 85 -1.33 -11.42 -26.57
C ASP A 85 -2.22 -10.42 -25.82
N PRO A 86 -1.68 -9.38 -25.18
CA PRO A 86 -2.47 -8.38 -24.46
C PRO A 86 -3.49 -7.65 -25.34
N ASN A 87 -3.33 -7.68 -26.68
CA ASN A 87 -4.24 -7.07 -27.63
C ASN A 87 -5.30 -8.04 -28.18
N CYS A 88 -5.31 -9.33 -27.79
CA CYS A 88 -6.29 -10.30 -28.26
C CYS A 88 -7.73 -9.88 -27.96
N TYR A 89 -8.69 -10.36 -28.77
CA TYR A 89 -10.11 -10.14 -28.51
C TYR A 89 -10.56 -11.00 -27.33
N ILE A 90 -11.21 -10.38 -26.34
CA ILE A 90 -11.68 -11.06 -25.12
C ILE A 90 -13.15 -10.72 -24.90
N GLU A 91 -13.94 -11.76 -24.60
CA GLU A 91 -15.30 -11.64 -24.06
C GLU A 91 -15.33 -12.25 -22.66
N VAL A 92 -16.02 -11.59 -21.72
CA VAL A 92 -16.29 -12.11 -20.37
C VAL A 92 -17.78 -12.07 -20.13
N ASP A 93 -18.37 -13.20 -19.78
CA ASP A 93 -19.81 -13.36 -19.53
C ASP A 93 -20.69 -12.86 -20.71
N GLY A 94 -20.20 -13.04 -21.94
CA GLY A 94 -20.86 -12.60 -23.18
C GLY A 94 -20.59 -11.14 -23.59
N TYR A 95 -19.87 -10.36 -22.79
CA TYR A 95 -19.56 -8.98 -23.09
C TYR A 95 -18.13 -8.80 -23.61
N PRO A 96 -17.94 -8.15 -24.76
CA PRO A 96 -16.61 -7.86 -25.26
C PRO A 96 -15.90 -6.83 -24.39
N LEU A 97 -14.63 -7.08 -24.06
CA LEU A 97 -13.82 -6.14 -23.29
C LEU A 97 -13.19 -5.09 -24.19
N ALA A 98 -13.32 -3.83 -23.78
CA ALA A 98 -12.57 -2.73 -24.38
C ALA A 98 -11.04 -2.96 -24.21
N ARG A 99 -10.25 -2.33 -25.06
CA ARG A 99 -8.80 -2.28 -24.89
C ARG A 99 -8.44 -1.49 -23.63
N VAL A 100 -7.20 -1.67 -23.15
CA VAL A 100 -6.68 -0.93 -21.99
C VAL A 100 -6.87 0.57 -22.20
N GLY A 101 -7.57 1.21 -21.26
CA GLY A 101 -7.78 2.65 -21.25
C GLY A 101 -6.53 3.42 -20.81
N GLN A 102 -6.68 4.75 -20.71
CA GLN A 102 -5.61 5.60 -20.21
C GLN A 102 -5.25 5.21 -18.75
N LYS A 103 -3.94 5.17 -18.47
CA LYS A 103 -3.47 4.95 -17.11
C LYS A 103 -3.75 6.16 -16.23
N VAL A 104 -4.23 5.91 -15.03
CA VAL A 104 -4.67 6.91 -14.05
C VAL A 104 -3.82 6.81 -12.80
N TYR A 105 -3.39 7.94 -12.28
CA TYR A 105 -2.59 8.04 -11.05
C TYR A 105 -3.14 9.17 -10.19
N LEU A 106 -3.70 8.82 -9.04
CA LEU A 106 -4.36 9.75 -8.14
C LEU A 106 -3.69 9.74 -6.77
N ALA A 107 -3.43 10.92 -6.23
CA ALA A 107 -3.07 11.11 -4.84
C ALA A 107 -4.34 11.49 -4.07
N VAL A 108 -4.65 10.79 -2.99
CA VAL A 108 -5.84 10.99 -2.17
C VAL A 108 -5.42 11.26 -0.72
N ASN A 109 -6.01 12.25 -0.08
CA ASN A 109 -5.88 12.46 1.36
C ASN A 109 -6.97 11.67 2.08
N LYS A 110 -6.68 10.43 2.44
CA LYS A 110 -7.60 9.52 3.10
C LYS A 110 -8.00 10.05 4.48
N PRO A 111 -9.29 10.25 4.78
CA PRO A 111 -9.77 10.54 6.13
C PRO A 111 -9.72 9.28 7.01
N LEU A 112 -9.89 9.47 8.33
CA LEU A 112 -10.21 8.39 9.26
C LEU A 112 -11.54 7.71 8.87
N GLY A 113 -11.69 6.45 9.22
CA GLY A 113 -12.92 5.68 8.97
C GLY A 113 -13.06 5.11 7.56
N PHE A 114 -12.16 5.42 6.63
CA PHE A 114 -12.11 4.83 5.29
C PHE A 114 -11.13 3.65 5.25
N ILE A 115 -11.48 2.59 4.51
CA ILE A 115 -10.63 1.42 4.32
C ILE A 115 -9.99 1.40 2.93
N CYS A 116 -8.79 0.82 2.84
CA CYS A 116 -8.00 0.71 1.61
C CYS A 116 -8.20 -0.65 0.96
N THR A 117 -9.40 -0.90 0.43
CA THR A 117 -9.71 -2.10 -0.36
C THR A 117 -10.55 -1.69 -1.57
N ALA A 118 -10.62 -2.57 -2.56
CA ALA A 118 -11.46 -2.38 -3.75
C ALA A 118 -12.92 -2.83 -3.52
N SER A 119 -13.18 -3.68 -2.50
CA SER A 119 -14.51 -4.14 -2.11
C SER A 119 -14.51 -4.49 -0.63
N ASP A 120 -15.67 -4.38 0.02
CA ASP A 120 -15.84 -4.72 1.42
C ASP A 120 -17.21 -5.38 1.67
N PRO A 121 -17.24 -6.60 2.23
CA PRO A 121 -18.51 -7.30 2.53
C PRO A 121 -19.30 -6.66 3.68
N ARG A 122 -18.70 -5.76 4.47
CA ARG A 122 -19.33 -5.06 5.60
C ARG A 122 -19.80 -3.65 5.24
N ASP A 123 -19.80 -3.29 3.96
CA ASP A 123 -20.26 -1.98 3.42
C ASP A 123 -19.63 -0.75 4.10
N ARG A 124 -18.37 -0.87 4.57
CA ARG A 124 -17.59 0.26 5.10
C ARG A 124 -17.18 1.22 3.99
N LYS A 125 -16.93 2.47 4.34
CA LYS A 125 -16.50 3.51 3.39
C LYS A 125 -15.15 3.14 2.74
N LEU A 126 -15.12 3.04 1.41
CA LEU A 126 -13.93 2.71 0.64
C LEU A 126 -13.17 3.96 0.22
N VAL A 127 -11.85 3.92 0.25
CA VAL A 127 -11.01 5.04 -0.24
C VAL A 127 -11.25 5.32 -1.72
N THR A 128 -11.65 4.34 -2.51
CA THR A 128 -12.00 4.50 -3.93
C THR A 128 -13.27 5.33 -4.15
N GLN A 129 -14.15 5.45 -3.16
CA GLN A 129 -15.34 6.31 -3.23
C GLN A 129 -15.03 7.80 -3.12
N LEU A 130 -13.80 8.16 -2.72
CA LEU A 130 -13.34 9.55 -2.66
C LEU A 130 -12.99 10.14 -4.03
N VAL A 131 -12.98 9.32 -5.08
CA VAL A 131 -12.66 9.74 -6.44
C VAL A 131 -13.85 9.53 -7.37
N PRO A 132 -14.07 10.41 -8.36
CA PRO A 132 -15.19 10.31 -9.27
C PRO A 132 -15.13 9.05 -10.14
N PRO A 133 -16.28 8.47 -10.53
CA PRO A 133 -16.35 7.25 -11.36
C PRO A 133 -15.81 7.43 -12.78
N GLN A 134 -15.61 8.66 -13.24
CA GLN A 134 -14.99 8.94 -14.56
C GLN A 134 -13.59 8.37 -14.74
N TYR A 135 -12.86 8.12 -13.65
CA TYR A 135 -11.54 7.47 -13.68
C TYR A 135 -11.62 5.95 -13.89
N GLY A 136 -12.84 5.41 -13.99
CA GLY A 136 -13.05 3.99 -14.10
C GLY A 136 -12.63 3.23 -12.84
N ARG A 137 -12.29 1.96 -13.01
CA ARG A 137 -11.86 1.12 -11.92
C ARG A 137 -10.42 1.45 -11.50
N VAL A 138 -10.27 2.04 -10.33
CA VAL A 138 -8.97 2.27 -9.68
C VAL A 138 -8.88 1.46 -8.38
N PHE A 139 -7.66 1.19 -7.91
CA PHE A 139 -7.40 0.48 -6.67
C PHE A 139 -6.24 1.14 -5.90
N PRO A 140 -6.18 0.97 -4.56
CA PRO A 140 -5.15 1.60 -3.75
C PRO A 140 -3.78 0.91 -3.91
N ILE A 141 -2.72 1.71 -3.93
CA ILE A 141 -1.34 1.27 -3.85
C ILE A 141 -0.95 1.16 -2.38
N GLY A 142 -0.96 -0.05 -1.85
CA GLY A 142 -0.75 -0.32 -0.45
C GLY A 142 -1.95 0.06 0.41
N ARG A 143 -1.72 0.11 1.72
CA ARG A 143 -2.79 0.32 2.70
C ARG A 143 -2.44 1.40 3.72
N LEU A 144 -3.47 2.01 4.27
CA LEU A 144 -3.50 2.73 5.54
C LEU A 144 -4.63 2.11 6.36
N ASP A 145 -4.38 1.91 7.65
CA ASP A 145 -5.39 1.42 8.57
C ASP A 145 -6.61 2.35 8.61
N ILE A 146 -7.74 1.86 9.09
CA ILE A 146 -8.97 2.64 9.26
C ILE A 146 -8.75 3.86 10.17
N ASN A 147 -7.90 3.69 11.20
CA ASN A 147 -7.51 4.71 12.18
C ASN A 147 -6.23 5.48 11.78
N SER A 148 -5.82 5.42 10.53
CA SER A 148 -4.71 6.20 9.98
C SER A 148 -5.20 7.05 8.83
N GLU A 149 -4.64 8.24 8.67
CA GLU A 149 -5.03 9.20 7.64
C GLU A 149 -3.87 9.60 6.73
N GLY A 150 -4.15 10.41 5.73
CA GLY A 150 -3.16 11.03 4.87
C GLY A 150 -3.02 10.40 3.49
N LEU A 151 -1.85 10.52 2.91
CA LEU A 151 -1.60 10.20 1.50
C LEU A 151 -1.75 8.73 1.20
N ILE A 152 -2.63 8.40 0.27
CA ILE A 152 -2.68 7.12 -0.42
C ILE A 152 -2.75 7.35 -1.93
N LEU A 153 -2.12 6.48 -2.70
CA LEU A 153 -2.19 6.52 -4.16
C LEU A 153 -3.25 5.54 -4.65
N LEU A 154 -4.03 5.96 -5.64
CA LEU A 154 -4.95 5.08 -6.39
C LEU A 154 -4.53 5.05 -7.85
N THR A 155 -4.67 3.89 -8.50
CA THR A 155 -4.31 3.71 -9.90
C THR A 155 -5.10 2.57 -10.54
N ASN A 156 -5.10 2.51 -11.87
CA ASN A 156 -5.49 1.35 -12.67
C ASN A 156 -4.28 0.65 -13.31
N ASP A 157 -3.06 1.04 -12.91
CA ASP A 157 -1.79 0.51 -13.40
C ASP A 157 -1.21 -0.50 -12.41
N GLY A 158 -1.45 -1.79 -12.65
CA GLY A 158 -0.98 -2.87 -11.78
C GLY A 158 0.54 -2.98 -11.68
N ASP A 159 1.25 -2.71 -12.78
CA ASP A 159 2.71 -2.81 -12.80
C ASP A 159 3.36 -1.68 -11.99
N PHE A 160 2.79 -0.47 -12.05
CA PHE A 160 3.22 0.63 -11.19
C PHE A 160 2.90 0.36 -9.72
N ALA A 161 1.70 -0.15 -9.44
CA ALA A 161 1.32 -0.48 -8.07
C ALA A 161 2.25 -1.53 -7.46
N ASN A 162 2.54 -2.61 -8.20
CA ASN A 162 3.48 -3.64 -7.76
C ASN A 162 4.87 -3.05 -7.50
N LEU A 163 5.40 -2.25 -8.42
CA LEU A 163 6.71 -1.61 -8.27
C LEU A 163 6.80 -0.76 -6.98
N VAL A 164 5.76 -0.01 -6.65
CA VAL A 164 5.71 0.84 -5.44
C VAL A 164 5.51 0.04 -4.16
N MET A 165 4.81 -1.10 -4.23
CA MET A 165 4.51 -1.92 -3.04
C MET A 165 5.57 -2.98 -2.74
N HIS A 166 6.31 -3.44 -3.74
CA HIS A 166 7.26 -4.54 -3.57
C HIS A 166 8.41 -4.16 -2.62
N PRO A 167 8.74 -4.99 -1.62
CA PRO A 167 9.73 -4.63 -0.59
C PRO A 167 11.10 -4.22 -1.15
N SER A 168 11.57 -4.83 -2.26
CA SER A 168 12.88 -4.51 -2.85
C SER A 168 12.91 -3.16 -3.58
N SER A 169 11.76 -2.59 -3.95
CA SER A 169 11.66 -1.35 -4.72
C SER A 169 10.85 -0.25 -4.02
N SER A 170 10.18 -0.58 -2.90
CA SER A 170 9.27 0.33 -2.19
C SER A 170 9.94 1.67 -1.85
N PRO A 171 9.33 2.80 -2.23
CA PRO A 171 9.84 4.12 -1.89
C PRO A 171 9.64 4.42 -0.39
N ASP A 172 10.40 5.37 0.11
CA ASP A 172 10.28 5.86 1.47
C ASP A 172 8.88 6.41 1.73
N LYS A 173 8.38 6.16 2.92
CA LYS A 173 7.09 6.67 3.39
C LYS A 173 7.33 7.52 4.62
N VAL A 174 6.91 8.77 4.58
CA VAL A 174 7.04 9.69 5.70
C VAL A 174 5.70 9.86 6.39
N TYR A 175 5.72 9.71 7.70
CA TYR A 175 4.55 9.85 8.54
C TYR A 175 4.73 10.96 9.57
N GLU A 176 3.71 11.80 9.73
CA GLU A 176 3.52 12.64 10.89
C GLU A 176 2.87 11.80 11.98
N VAL A 177 3.56 11.68 13.13
CA VAL A 177 3.16 10.83 14.25
C VAL A 177 3.04 11.67 15.50
N LYS A 178 1.85 11.73 16.11
CA LYS A 178 1.62 12.39 17.41
C LYS A 178 1.58 11.34 18.50
N ILE A 179 2.41 11.53 19.52
CA ILE A 179 2.54 10.61 20.65
C ILE A 179 2.41 11.33 21.99
N ASN A 180 2.09 10.57 23.03
CA ASN A 180 1.80 11.08 24.37
C ASN A 180 3.01 11.63 25.12
N LYS A 181 4.23 11.14 24.83
CA LYS A 181 5.45 11.51 25.55
C LYS A 181 6.61 11.66 24.59
N ARG A 182 7.50 12.62 24.87
CA ARG A 182 8.70 12.85 24.07
C ARG A 182 9.57 11.60 23.99
N LEU A 183 10.12 11.35 22.81
CA LEU A 183 11.17 10.35 22.61
C LEU A 183 12.48 10.85 23.24
N THR A 184 13.13 9.98 23.97
CA THR A 184 14.48 10.20 24.49
C THR A 184 15.51 9.97 23.39
N LYS A 185 16.73 10.47 23.56
CA LYS A 185 17.82 10.21 22.61
C LYS A 185 18.08 8.71 22.36
N PRO A 186 18.16 7.85 23.43
CA PRO A 186 18.30 6.40 23.23
C PRO A 186 17.14 5.76 22.45
N GLU A 187 15.89 6.21 22.66
CA GLU A 187 14.74 5.69 21.91
C GLU A 187 14.80 6.08 20.42
N ILE A 188 15.25 7.31 20.11
CA ILE A 188 15.49 7.73 18.71
C ILE A 188 16.60 6.88 18.07
N GLU A 189 17.66 6.61 18.81
CA GLU A 189 18.75 5.74 18.35
C GLU A 189 18.28 4.30 18.11
N GLN A 190 17.44 3.76 18.99
CA GLN A 190 16.81 2.45 18.80
C GLN A 190 15.96 2.41 17.51
N LEU A 191 15.15 3.42 17.25
CA LEU A 191 14.38 3.53 16.01
C LEU A 191 15.29 3.56 14.77
N GLY A 192 16.43 4.26 14.87
CA GLY A 192 17.44 4.34 13.82
C GLY A 192 18.21 3.03 13.58
N ASN A 193 18.24 2.13 14.56
CA ASN A 193 18.88 0.81 14.45
C ASN A 193 17.89 -0.33 14.14
N GLY A 194 16.60 -0.05 14.23
CA GLY A 194 15.51 -1.01 14.13
C GLY A 194 15.01 -1.47 15.51
N ILE A 195 13.73 -1.85 15.55
CA ILE A 195 13.00 -2.32 16.74
C ILE A 195 12.70 -3.81 16.58
N PRO A 196 12.95 -4.66 17.59
CA PRO A 196 12.55 -6.06 17.57
C PRO A 196 11.03 -6.16 17.79
N LEU A 197 10.30 -6.46 16.73
CA LEU A 197 8.88 -6.77 16.77
C LEU A 197 8.66 -8.28 16.70
N GLU A 198 7.45 -8.75 16.93
CA GLU A 198 7.09 -10.18 16.89
C GLU A 198 7.42 -10.84 15.54
N ASP A 199 7.29 -10.09 14.45
CA ASP A 199 7.58 -10.51 13.08
C ASP A 199 9.03 -10.20 12.64
N GLY A 200 9.92 -9.93 13.58
CA GLY A 200 11.35 -9.70 13.39
C GLY A 200 11.78 -8.24 13.52
N MET A 201 13.08 -8.00 13.39
CA MET A 201 13.68 -6.68 13.45
C MET A 201 13.15 -5.77 12.34
N THR A 202 12.73 -4.54 12.68
CA THR A 202 12.34 -3.55 11.66
C THR A 202 13.57 -3.01 10.94
N SER A 203 13.35 -2.50 9.74
CA SER A 203 14.36 -1.69 9.06
C SER A 203 14.65 -0.40 9.86
N PRO A 204 15.86 0.17 9.75
CA PRO A 204 16.18 1.47 10.33
C PRO A 204 15.19 2.55 9.92
N ALA A 205 14.65 3.29 10.90
CA ALA A 205 13.77 4.43 10.66
C ALA A 205 14.50 5.75 10.88
N GLN A 206 14.20 6.77 10.06
CA GLN A 206 14.68 8.12 10.33
C GLN A 206 13.61 8.88 11.13
N VAL A 207 14.02 9.55 12.20
CA VAL A 207 13.12 10.27 13.10
C VAL A 207 13.54 11.73 13.17
N ARG A 208 12.59 12.63 12.87
CA ARG A 208 12.76 14.07 12.98
C ARG A 208 11.69 14.66 13.88
N GLU A 209 12.08 15.47 14.85
CA GLU A 209 11.14 16.21 15.68
C GLU A 209 10.46 17.30 14.85
N ALA A 210 9.13 17.31 14.82
CA ALA A 210 8.34 18.28 14.06
C ALA A 210 7.60 19.28 14.94
N GLY A 211 7.39 18.97 16.21
CA GLY A 211 6.79 19.89 17.19
C GLY A 211 6.65 19.25 18.56
N ILE A 212 6.83 20.05 19.59
CA ILE A 212 6.63 19.64 20.98
C ILE A 212 5.65 20.60 21.64
N SER A 213 4.63 20.03 22.30
CA SER A 213 3.74 20.74 23.20
C SER A 213 3.73 20.09 24.57
N ILE A 214 3.08 20.72 25.54
CA ILE A 214 2.92 20.17 26.90
C ILE A 214 2.11 18.85 26.90
N TYR A 215 1.22 18.69 25.93
CA TYR A 215 0.27 17.55 25.87
C TYR A 215 0.67 16.46 24.88
N ASN A 216 1.40 16.79 23.82
CA ASN A 216 1.82 15.83 22.83
C ASN A 216 3.12 16.25 22.11
N CYS A 217 3.78 15.27 21.52
CA CYS A 217 4.98 15.45 20.72
C CYS A 217 4.71 14.93 19.31
N THR A 218 5.07 15.75 18.31
CA THR A 218 4.91 15.39 16.90
C THR A 218 6.27 15.10 16.29
N TYR A 219 6.36 13.96 15.63
CA TYR A 219 7.56 13.52 14.91
C TYR A 219 7.23 13.23 13.46
N GLU A 220 8.19 13.46 12.58
CA GLU A 220 8.19 12.87 11.26
C GLU A 220 9.04 11.60 11.30
N ILE A 221 8.43 10.48 10.94
CA ILE A 221 9.09 9.17 10.91
C ILE A 221 9.09 8.68 9.47
N THR A 222 10.29 8.43 8.95
CA THR A 222 10.49 7.84 7.62
C THR A 222 10.79 6.35 7.76
N ILE A 223 10.02 5.51 7.08
CA ILE A 223 10.23 4.07 6.99
C ILE A 223 10.36 3.63 5.53
N HIS A 224 11.12 2.55 5.31
CA HIS A 224 11.38 1.98 3.98
C HIS A 224 10.50 0.78 3.64
N GLU A 225 9.93 0.15 4.66
CA GLU A 225 9.05 -1.01 4.57
C GLU A 225 7.60 -0.60 4.88
N GLY A 226 6.69 -1.54 5.08
CA GLY A 226 5.29 -1.24 5.37
C GLY A 226 4.60 -2.46 5.97
N ARG A 227 5.15 -2.96 7.11
CA ARG A 227 4.55 -4.05 7.87
C ARG A 227 3.21 -3.63 8.46
N ASN A 228 2.40 -4.61 8.82
CA ASN A 228 1.13 -4.34 9.48
C ASN A 228 1.36 -3.49 10.74
N ARG A 229 0.68 -2.33 10.82
CA ARG A 229 0.71 -1.38 11.95
C ARG A 229 2.12 -1.05 12.48
N GLU A 230 3.11 -1.05 11.63
CA GLU A 230 4.53 -0.99 11.96
C GLU A 230 4.88 0.15 12.93
N ILE A 231 4.58 1.41 12.57
CA ILE A 231 4.89 2.57 13.41
C ILE A 231 4.16 2.50 14.76
N ARG A 232 2.91 2.02 14.80
CA ARG A 232 2.17 1.87 16.06
C ARG A 232 2.82 0.84 16.96
N ARG A 233 3.24 -0.32 16.42
CA ARG A 233 3.97 -1.37 17.18
C ARG A 233 5.35 -0.88 17.63
N MET A 234 6.08 -0.13 16.80
CA MET A 234 7.36 0.46 17.19
C MET A 234 7.20 1.42 18.38
N MET A 235 6.17 2.27 18.35
CA MET A 235 5.88 3.20 19.43
C MET A 235 5.41 2.46 20.69
N GLU A 236 4.60 1.43 20.55
CA GLU A 236 4.12 0.59 21.65
C GLU A 236 5.29 -0.14 22.34
N TYR A 237 6.23 -0.68 21.58
CA TYR A 237 7.48 -1.26 22.12
C TYR A 237 8.26 -0.27 22.97
N LEU A 238 8.29 1.02 22.60
CA LEU A 238 8.92 2.08 23.37
C LEU A 238 8.01 2.63 24.50
N GLY A 239 6.87 2.01 24.79
CA GLY A 239 5.93 2.46 25.81
C GLY A 239 5.26 3.81 25.48
N LYS A 240 5.14 4.15 24.21
CA LYS A 240 4.48 5.37 23.71
C LYS A 240 3.12 5.05 23.10
N ARG A 241 2.14 5.93 23.37
CA ARG A 241 0.81 5.86 22.75
C ARG A 241 0.74 6.79 21.54
N VAL A 242 0.30 6.28 20.40
CA VAL A 242 0.10 7.06 19.17
C VAL A 242 -1.34 7.61 19.14
N TYR A 243 -1.47 8.92 19.20
CA TYR A 243 -2.76 9.61 19.09
C TYR A 243 -3.17 9.85 17.63
N SER A 244 -2.22 10.21 16.78
CA SER A 244 -2.47 10.46 15.37
C SER A 244 -1.35 9.89 14.51
N LEU A 245 -1.72 9.28 13.39
CA LEU A 245 -0.80 8.75 12.40
C LEU A 245 -1.28 9.17 11.01
N LYS A 246 -0.49 10.05 10.38
CA LYS A 246 -0.81 10.63 9.08
C LYS A 246 0.35 10.44 8.11
N ARG A 247 0.14 9.72 7.02
CA ARG A 247 1.16 9.61 5.97
C ARG A 247 1.21 10.89 5.14
N ILE A 248 2.35 11.57 5.15
CA ILE A 248 2.53 12.85 4.48
C ILE A 248 3.25 12.76 3.14
N SER A 249 4.03 11.68 2.90
CA SER A 249 4.61 11.43 1.58
C SER A 249 4.84 9.94 1.28
N ILE A 250 4.91 9.63 0.00
CA ILE A 250 5.36 8.36 -0.58
C ILE A 250 6.38 8.73 -1.67
N GLY A 251 7.66 8.47 -1.45
CA GLY A 251 8.73 8.89 -2.34
C GLY A 251 8.65 10.39 -2.64
N ASN A 252 8.63 10.74 -3.93
CA ASN A 252 8.55 12.12 -4.41
C ASN A 252 7.12 12.71 -4.44
N ILE A 253 6.09 11.96 -4.03
CA ILE A 253 4.71 12.43 -3.97
C ILE A 253 4.36 12.82 -2.53
N GLY A 254 4.17 14.12 -2.29
CA GLY A 254 3.77 14.66 -0.99
C GLY A 254 2.27 14.95 -0.89
N LEU A 255 1.76 14.95 0.32
CA LEU A 255 0.36 15.31 0.62
C LEU A 255 0.11 16.81 0.35
N LYS A 256 1.09 17.66 0.65
CA LYS A 256 0.97 19.13 0.57
C LYS A 256 -0.28 19.64 1.31
N ASP A 257 -0.92 20.68 0.77
CA ASP A 257 -2.10 21.33 1.35
C ASP A 257 -3.42 20.70 0.90
N MET A 258 -3.41 19.39 0.55
CA MET A 258 -4.63 18.69 0.15
C MET A 258 -5.60 18.57 1.32
N PRO A 259 -6.85 19.07 1.21
CA PRO A 259 -7.88 18.87 2.22
C PRO A 259 -8.16 17.37 2.46
N ARG A 260 -8.62 17.04 3.68
CA ARG A 260 -9.07 15.65 3.98
C ARG A 260 -10.21 15.25 3.05
N GLY A 261 -10.15 14.04 2.51
CA GLY A 261 -11.14 13.50 1.58
C GLY A 261 -11.00 14.00 0.14
N SER A 262 -10.07 14.91 -0.13
CA SER A 262 -9.80 15.37 -1.49
C SER A 262 -8.80 14.48 -2.22
N TYR A 263 -8.76 14.63 -3.53
CA TYR A 263 -7.81 13.96 -4.43
C TYR A 263 -7.23 14.95 -5.44
N ARG A 264 -6.14 14.56 -6.05
CA ARG A 264 -5.57 15.22 -7.24
C ARG A 264 -4.93 14.20 -8.16
N GLU A 265 -4.88 14.53 -9.44
CA GLU A 265 -4.07 13.75 -10.38
C GLU A 265 -2.58 13.94 -10.11
N VAL A 266 -1.82 12.88 -10.28
CA VAL A 266 -0.36 12.91 -10.21
C VAL A 266 0.18 13.09 -11.63
N PRO A 267 0.92 14.17 -11.91
CA PRO A 267 1.48 14.40 -13.24
C PRO A 267 2.36 13.22 -13.69
N LEU A 268 2.23 12.82 -14.95
CA LEU A 268 2.95 11.67 -15.50
C LEU A 268 4.47 11.76 -15.27
N LYS A 269 5.05 12.94 -15.42
CA LYS A 269 6.48 13.18 -15.12
C LYS A 269 6.88 12.78 -13.71
N VAL A 270 5.99 13.00 -12.71
CA VAL A 270 6.24 12.63 -11.31
C VAL A 270 6.15 11.12 -11.14
N VAL A 271 5.22 10.48 -11.83
CA VAL A 271 5.07 9.02 -11.86
C VAL A 271 6.29 8.35 -12.50
N GLU A 272 6.76 8.87 -13.64
CA GLU A 272 7.94 8.35 -14.32
C GLU A 272 9.21 8.47 -13.46
N GLN A 273 9.38 9.60 -12.77
CA GLN A 273 10.47 9.76 -11.82
C GLN A 273 10.37 8.73 -10.69
N MET A 274 9.20 8.52 -10.09
CA MET A 274 9.00 7.50 -9.05
C MET A 274 9.30 6.09 -9.58
N ARG A 275 8.91 5.77 -10.83
CA ARG A 275 9.28 4.49 -11.46
C ARG A 275 10.80 4.31 -11.53
N ALA A 276 11.50 5.33 -12.02
CA ALA A 276 12.95 5.31 -12.15
C ALA A 276 13.64 5.12 -10.79
N ASP A 277 13.18 5.84 -9.76
CA ASP A 277 13.71 5.74 -8.39
C ASP A 277 13.47 4.34 -7.81
N CYS A 278 12.27 3.78 -7.95
CA CYS A 278 11.94 2.43 -7.50
C CYS A 278 12.77 1.36 -8.24
N MET A 279 12.95 1.48 -9.55
CA MET A 279 13.77 0.53 -10.33
C MET A 279 15.24 0.57 -9.93
N THR A 280 15.77 1.77 -9.67
CA THR A 280 17.14 1.95 -9.18
C THR A 280 17.31 1.32 -7.81
N ARG A 281 16.37 1.52 -6.89
CA ARG A 281 16.36 0.90 -5.55
C ARG A 281 16.32 -0.62 -5.66
N LYS A 282 15.43 -1.18 -6.48
CA LYS A 282 15.34 -2.61 -6.72
C LYS A 282 16.69 -3.18 -7.16
N LYS A 283 17.32 -2.58 -8.18
CA LYS A 283 18.62 -3.01 -8.69
C LYS A 283 19.69 -3.00 -7.60
N ASN A 284 19.72 -1.97 -6.77
CA ASN A 284 20.71 -1.85 -5.68
C ASN A 284 20.47 -2.92 -4.60
N ASN A 285 19.24 -3.18 -4.22
CA ASN A 285 18.89 -4.20 -3.23
C ASN A 285 19.19 -5.61 -3.74
N ASP A 286 18.91 -5.91 -5.01
CA ASP A 286 19.25 -7.20 -5.63
C ASP A 286 20.77 -7.42 -5.68
N LEU A 287 21.54 -6.39 -6.00
CA LEU A 287 23.02 -6.44 -5.97
C LEU A 287 23.55 -6.68 -4.54
N GLN A 288 22.98 -6.02 -3.53
CA GLN A 288 23.38 -6.23 -2.13
C GLN A 288 23.12 -7.68 -1.68
N LYS A 289 21.95 -8.24 -1.99
CA LYS A 289 21.62 -9.65 -1.68
C LYS A 289 22.65 -10.60 -2.29
N VAL A 290 22.96 -10.44 -3.58
CA VAL A 290 23.98 -11.28 -4.26
C VAL A 290 25.35 -11.15 -3.61
N MET A 291 25.76 -9.94 -3.18
CA MET A 291 27.03 -9.74 -2.48
C MET A 291 27.06 -10.39 -1.09
N GLU A 292 25.94 -10.34 -0.35
CA GLU A 292 25.80 -10.97 0.97
C GLU A 292 25.84 -12.50 0.86
N GLU A 293 25.14 -13.07 -0.12
CA GLU A 293 25.17 -14.52 -0.41
C GLU A 293 26.59 -15.01 -0.74
N LYS A 294 27.33 -14.26 -1.58
CA LYS A 294 28.72 -14.56 -1.91
C LYS A 294 29.62 -14.50 -0.68
N LYS A 295 29.41 -13.51 0.23
CA LYS A 295 30.16 -13.40 1.48
C LYS A 295 29.89 -14.58 2.41
N LYS A 296 28.60 -14.97 2.57
CA LYS A 296 28.21 -16.14 3.37
C LYS A 296 28.82 -17.44 2.81
N ALA A 297 28.76 -17.63 1.49
CA ALA A 297 29.36 -18.80 0.85
C ALA A 297 30.88 -18.87 1.06
N ALA A 298 31.59 -17.74 0.94
CA ALA A 298 33.04 -17.67 1.17
C ALA A 298 33.42 -17.91 2.66
N LEU A 299 32.54 -17.56 3.61
CA LEU A 299 32.76 -17.80 5.03
C LEU A 299 32.57 -19.28 5.42
N ASN A 300 31.60 -19.95 4.80
CA ASN A 300 31.28 -21.36 5.03
C ASN A 300 32.27 -22.32 4.30
N ALA A 301 33.10 -21.82 3.39
CA ALA A 301 34.11 -22.57 2.68
C ALA A 301 35.50 -22.54 3.37
N LYS A 302 35.65 -21.87 4.50
CA LYS A 302 36.79 -21.84 5.39
C LYS A 302 36.60 -22.70 6.62
#